data_7632262938b0ddbf4e894d3463269849
#
_entry.id   7632262938b0ddbf4e894d3463269849
#
_cell.length_a   1.000
_cell.length_b   1.000
_cell.length_c   1.000
_cell.angle_alpha   90.00
_cell.angle_beta   90.00
_cell.angle_gamma   90.00
#
_symmetry.space_group_name_H-M   'P 1'
#
loop_
_entity.id
_entity.type
_entity.pdbx_description
1 polymer ?
#
loop_
_entity_poly.entity_id
_entity_poly.type
_entity_poly.pdbx_seq_one_letter_code
_entity_poly.pdbx_strand_id
1 'polypeptide(L)'
;IGYDRWDEFSEATGIPVVIDAAAAFDTAQPGRAPVVISLHATKAVGIGEGGLIISRDPELVAKARSLSNFGFQQSRAAALPGFNAKLSEYAAAVGLAALDAWPFVRTGYVRLAQTYAAALSAIPGLSVMPGFGQGWAGTTCNVELIHPATGAVARELARAGIESRQWWGRGCHQQSAFAYYPSASLAVTRHLANHTLALPFHLGLGPGEMNRIVTTV
;
A
#
# COMPACT_ATOMS: atom_id res chain seq x y z
N ILE A 1 -11.63 -3.30 4.01
CA ILE A 1 -11.46 -2.97 5.45
C ILE A 1 -12.79 -2.43 5.93
N GLY A 2 -13.35 -3.01 7.01
CA GLY A 2 -14.56 -2.47 7.65
C GLY A 2 -14.17 -1.34 8.61
N TYR A 3 -14.11 -0.11 8.13
CA TYR A 3 -13.69 1.06 8.92
C TYR A 3 -14.59 1.25 10.17
N ASP A 4 -15.91 1.12 10.03
CA ASP A 4 -16.85 1.26 11.13
C ASP A 4 -16.62 0.23 12.25
N ARG A 5 -16.18 -1.00 11.91
CA ARG A 5 -15.87 -2.03 12.90
C ARG A 5 -14.67 -1.67 13.78
N TRP A 6 -13.72 -0.88 13.25
CA TRP A 6 -12.58 -0.41 14.02
C TRP A 6 -12.96 0.76 14.93
N ASP A 7 -13.89 1.61 14.49
CA ASP A 7 -14.46 2.63 15.35
C ASP A 7 -15.25 2.00 16.52
N GLU A 8 -16.13 1.02 16.24
CA GLU A 8 -16.85 0.23 17.23
C GLU A 8 -15.91 -0.49 18.22
N PHE A 9 -14.85 -1.11 17.71
CA PHE A 9 -13.84 -1.75 18.57
C PHE A 9 -13.16 -0.75 19.49
N SER A 10 -12.74 0.39 18.97
CA SER A 10 -12.07 1.45 19.75
C SER A 10 -13.00 2.01 20.83
N GLU A 11 -14.27 2.22 20.51
CA GLU A 11 -15.29 2.67 21.48
C GLU A 11 -15.55 1.62 22.57
N ALA A 12 -15.72 0.35 22.19
CA ALA A 12 -16.02 -0.73 23.13
C ALA A 12 -14.88 -1.07 24.07
N THR A 13 -13.63 -0.91 23.64
CA THR A 13 -12.44 -1.34 24.39
C THR A 13 -11.66 -0.19 25.02
N GLY A 14 -11.87 1.05 24.56
CA GLY A 14 -11.02 2.20 24.91
C GLY A 14 -9.60 2.14 24.29
N ILE A 15 -9.33 1.17 23.40
CA ILE A 15 -8.02 1.01 22.77
C ILE A 15 -7.98 1.92 21.52
N PRO A 16 -7.01 2.85 21.45
CA PRO A 16 -6.85 3.70 20.27
C PRO A 16 -6.51 2.88 19.04
N VAL A 17 -7.19 3.15 17.92
CA VAL A 17 -6.94 2.51 16.63
C VAL A 17 -6.37 3.52 15.65
N VAL A 18 -5.34 3.12 14.91
CA VAL A 18 -4.81 3.83 13.73
C VAL A 18 -4.84 2.85 12.56
N ILE A 19 -5.45 3.26 11.45
CA ILE A 19 -5.57 2.43 10.27
C ILE A 19 -4.47 2.78 9.27
N ASP A 20 -3.55 1.86 9.03
CA ASP A 20 -2.57 1.98 7.96
C ASP A 20 -3.25 1.64 6.62
N ALA A 21 -3.49 2.68 5.82
CA ALA A 21 -4.03 2.60 4.47
C ALA A 21 -3.00 3.10 3.42
N ALA A 22 -1.70 2.95 3.71
CA ALA A 22 -0.62 3.48 2.88
C ALA A 22 -0.69 3.03 1.41
N ALA A 23 -1.30 1.90 1.10
CA ALA A 23 -1.49 1.40 -0.25
C ALA A 23 -2.97 1.37 -0.72
N ALA A 24 -3.89 1.92 0.06
CA ALA A 24 -5.33 1.77 -0.14
C ALA A 24 -6.05 3.09 -0.50
N PHE A 25 -5.36 4.02 -1.17
CA PHE A 25 -5.91 5.34 -1.51
C PHE A 25 -7.32 5.24 -2.15
N ASP A 26 -7.50 4.34 -3.11
CA ASP A 26 -8.75 4.19 -3.88
C ASP A 26 -9.95 3.76 -3.01
N THR A 27 -9.69 3.06 -1.92
CA THR A 27 -10.73 2.47 -1.06
C THR A 27 -10.74 3.05 0.35
N ALA A 28 -9.84 3.97 0.65
CA ALA A 28 -9.77 4.60 1.95
C ALA A 28 -11.02 5.46 2.21
N GLN A 29 -11.59 5.29 3.39
CA GLN A 29 -12.76 6.05 3.83
C GLN A 29 -12.49 6.66 5.21
N PRO A 30 -12.93 7.90 5.47
CA PRO A 30 -12.79 8.50 6.79
C PRO A 30 -13.72 7.82 7.80
N GLY A 31 -13.15 7.30 8.89
CA GLY A 31 -13.82 6.93 10.12
C GLY A 31 -13.51 7.94 11.23
N ARG A 32 -13.83 7.63 12.49
CA ARG A 32 -13.33 8.39 13.65
C ARG A 32 -11.85 8.07 13.89
N ALA A 33 -11.48 6.79 13.80
CA ALA A 33 -10.08 6.36 13.81
C ALA A 33 -9.32 7.04 12.67
N PRO A 34 -8.10 7.55 12.92
CA PRO A 34 -7.29 8.13 11.86
C PRO A 34 -6.86 7.07 10.85
N VAL A 35 -7.06 7.39 9.57
CA VAL A 35 -6.62 6.60 8.43
C VAL A 35 -5.42 7.28 7.80
N VAL A 36 -4.31 6.57 7.69
CA VAL A 36 -3.03 7.10 7.20
C VAL A 36 -2.78 6.58 5.78
N ILE A 37 -2.59 7.51 4.84
CA ILE A 37 -2.40 7.24 3.43
C ILE A 37 -1.01 7.73 3.03
N SER A 38 -0.26 6.92 2.30
CA SER A 38 1.04 7.31 1.74
C SER A 38 0.86 7.97 0.37
N LEU A 39 1.59 9.06 0.17
CA LEU A 39 1.76 9.75 -1.12
C LEU A 39 3.17 9.57 -1.69
N HIS A 40 3.92 8.57 -1.19
CA HIS A 40 5.22 8.22 -1.77
C HIS A 40 5.11 7.96 -3.27
N ALA A 41 6.16 8.24 -4.03
CA ALA A 41 6.19 8.17 -5.50
C ALA A 41 5.66 6.85 -6.10
N THR A 42 5.78 5.72 -5.38
CA THR A 42 5.32 4.40 -5.83
C THR A 42 3.84 4.13 -5.55
N LYS A 43 3.11 5.04 -4.94
CA LYS A 43 1.69 4.88 -4.59
C LYS A 43 0.78 5.37 -5.70
N ALA A 44 -0.50 5.03 -5.60
CA ALA A 44 -1.52 5.36 -6.61
C ALA A 44 -1.62 6.87 -6.91
N VAL A 45 -1.49 7.70 -5.88
CA VAL A 45 -1.36 9.15 -5.97
C VAL A 45 0.02 9.51 -5.41
N GLY A 46 1.06 9.30 -6.22
CA GLY A 46 2.45 9.58 -5.84
C GLY A 46 2.85 11.02 -6.12
N ILE A 47 3.46 11.68 -5.12
CA ILE A 47 3.96 13.06 -5.23
C ILE A 47 5.46 13.19 -4.91
N GLY A 48 6.17 12.07 -4.86
CA GLY A 48 7.53 11.97 -4.35
C GLY A 48 7.50 11.46 -2.92
N GLU A 49 7.41 12.34 -1.95
CA GLU A 49 7.27 12.03 -0.53
C GLU A 49 6.10 12.80 0.08
N GLY A 50 5.36 12.14 0.98
CA GLY A 50 4.25 12.74 1.69
C GLY A 50 3.24 11.73 2.21
N GLY A 51 2.25 12.22 2.92
CA GLY A 51 1.15 11.43 3.44
C GLY A 51 -0.04 12.29 3.82
N LEU A 52 -1.17 11.61 3.98
CA LEU A 52 -2.42 12.21 4.45
C LEU A 52 -2.90 11.47 5.70
N ILE A 53 -3.45 12.22 6.65
CA ILE A 53 -4.25 11.69 7.75
C ILE A 53 -5.68 12.17 7.51
N ILE A 54 -6.61 11.23 7.40
CA ILE A 54 -8.04 11.53 7.27
C ILE A 54 -8.79 10.97 8.47
N SER A 55 -9.74 11.73 8.99
CA SER A 55 -10.64 11.32 10.08
C SER A 55 -11.91 12.16 10.06
N ARG A 56 -13.01 11.62 10.60
CA ARG A 56 -14.23 12.39 10.90
C ARG A 56 -14.14 13.13 12.24
N ASP A 57 -13.10 12.87 13.03
CA ASP A 57 -12.85 13.58 14.29
C ASP A 57 -12.09 14.89 14.02
N PRO A 58 -12.75 16.07 14.11
CA PRO A 58 -12.13 17.35 13.82
C PRO A 58 -11.06 17.73 14.85
N GLU A 59 -11.18 17.29 16.10
CA GLU A 59 -10.20 17.59 17.16
C GLU A 59 -8.92 16.83 16.92
N LEU A 60 -9.01 15.55 16.54
CA LEU A 60 -7.87 14.73 16.13
C LEU A 60 -7.15 15.37 14.95
N VAL A 61 -7.88 15.78 13.91
CA VAL A 61 -7.30 16.41 12.71
C VAL A 61 -6.61 17.74 13.06
N ALA A 62 -7.24 18.57 13.90
CA ALA A 62 -6.64 19.83 14.37
C ALA A 62 -5.37 19.57 15.19
N LYS A 63 -5.38 18.58 16.07
CA LYS A 63 -4.21 18.18 16.87
C LYS A 63 -3.07 17.66 15.98
N ALA A 64 -3.38 16.79 15.02
CA ALA A 64 -2.39 16.26 14.07
C ALA A 64 -1.74 17.40 13.26
N ARG A 65 -2.53 18.35 12.78
CA ARG A 65 -2.06 19.55 12.08
C ARG A 65 -1.13 20.43 12.96
N SER A 66 -1.51 20.64 14.22
CA SER A 66 -0.68 21.35 15.18
C SER A 66 0.65 20.63 15.41
N LEU A 67 0.63 19.33 15.69
CA LEU A 67 1.82 18.51 15.91
C LEU A 67 2.75 18.51 14.71
N SER A 68 2.24 18.44 13.48
CA SER A 68 3.02 18.50 12.24
C SER A 68 3.62 19.89 11.95
N ASN A 69 3.18 20.92 12.67
CA ASN A 69 3.62 22.29 12.52
C ASN A 69 4.22 22.85 13.83
N PHE A 70 5.25 22.20 14.36
CA PHE A 70 5.97 22.62 15.58
C PHE A 70 5.09 22.77 16.83
N GLY A 71 3.89 22.20 16.86
CA GLY A 71 2.94 22.39 17.94
C GLY A 71 2.20 23.74 17.91
N PHE A 72 2.32 24.50 16.83
CA PHE A 72 1.63 25.79 16.66
C PHE A 72 0.13 25.56 16.40
N GLN A 73 -0.70 26.41 17.00
CA GLN A 73 -2.14 26.44 16.77
C GLN A 73 -2.54 27.77 16.12
N GLN A 74 -2.88 28.76 16.92
CA GLN A 74 -3.32 30.08 16.45
C GLN A 74 -2.18 31.14 16.49
N SER A 75 -1.07 30.79 17.06
CA SER A 75 0.10 31.67 17.19
C SER A 75 1.39 30.90 16.94
N ARG A 76 2.53 31.59 16.87
CA ARG A 76 3.86 30.94 16.80
C ARG A 76 4.38 30.45 18.16
N ALA A 77 3.53 30.41 19.18
CA ALA A 77 3.85 29.76 20.44
C ALA A 77 3.45 28.27 20.34
N ALA A 78 4.38 27.38 20.65
CA ALA A 78 4.11 25.94 20.66
C ALA A 78 3.19 25.59 21.84
N ALA A 79 1.98 25.17 21.54
CA ALA A 79 1.01 24.67 22.53
C ALA A 79 1.17 23.16 22.80
N LEU A 80 1.83 22.43 21.87
CA LEU A 80 2.09 21.00 21.94
C LEU A 80 3.54 20.70 21.55
N PRO A 81 4.14 19.59 22.03
CA PRO A 81 5.47 19.15 21.59
C PRO A 81 5.40 18.61 20.16
N GLY A 82 5.46 19.50 19.18
CA GLY A 82 5.35 19.17 17.76
C GLY A 82 6.70 19.13 17.04
N PHE A 83 6.68 18.75 15.79
CA PHE A 83 7.85 18.68 14.91
C PHE A 83 7.50 19.21 13.51
N ASN A 84 8.46 19.32 12.63
CA ASN A 84 8.19 19.75 11.25
C ASN A 84 7.90 18.55 10.36
N ALA A 85 6.62 18.27 10.13
CA ALA A 85 6.13 17.28 9.18
C ALA A 85 5.14 17.89 8.18
N LYS A 86 5.25 19.18 7.91
CA LYS A 86 4.41 19.85 6.91
C LYS A 86 4.77 19.36 5.51
N LEU A 87 3.75 19.07 4.72
CA LEU A 87 3.92 18.95 3.28
C LEU A 87 4.35 20.32 2.71
N SER A 88 5.32 20.34 1.80
CA SER A 88 5.67 21.56 1.10
C SER A 88 4.55 22.02 0.16
N GLU A 89 4.44 23.31 -0.10
CA GLU A 89 3.45 23.83 -1.06
C GLU A 89 3.67 23.27 -2.46
N TYR A 90 4.93 23.03 -2.85
CA TYR A 90 5.27 22.39 -4.11
C TYR A 90 4.70 20.96 -4.18
N ALA A 91 4.95 20.14 -3.16
CA ALA A 91 4.41 18.77 -3.12
C ALA A 91 2.88 18.78 -3.03
N ALA A 92 2.29 19.74 -2.32
CA ALA A 92 0.83 19.90 -2.29
C ALA A 92 0.24 20.27 -3.67
N ALA A 93 0.89 21.15 -4.43
CA ALA A 93 0.48 21.49 -5.78
C ALA A 93 0.56 20.28 -6.73
N VAL A 94 1.64 19.50 -6.65
CA VAL A 94 1.76 18.22 -7.38
C VAL A 94 0.65 17.25 -6.97
N GLY A 95 0.32 17.19 -5.67
CA GLY A 95 -0.75 16.36 -5.14
C GLY A 95 -2.13 16.75 -5.69
N LEU A 96 -2.43 18.05 -5.76
CA LEU A 96 -3.69 18.53 -6.35
C LEU A 96 -3.80 18.14 -7.82
N ALA A 97 -2.74 18.33 -8.60
CA ALA A 97 -2.72 17.91 -10.01
C ALA A 97 -2.88 16.38 -10.17
N ALA A 98 -2.28 15.59 -9.26
CA ALA A 98 -2.44 14.14 -9.27
C ALA A 98 -3.88 13.72 -8.91
N LEU A 99 -4.54 14.44 -8.00
CA LEU A 99 -5.95 14.22 -7.67
C LEU A 99 -6.88 14.58 -8.84
N ASP A 100 -6.61 15.66 -9.56
CA ASP A 100 -7.38 16.03 -10.75
C ASP A 100 -7.26 14.94 -11.85
N ALA A 101 -6.09 14.34 -12.00
CA ALA A 101 -5.85 13.25 -12.94
C ALA A 101 -6.39 11.88 -12.46
N TRP A 102 -6.70 11.74 -11.17
CA TRP A 102 -7.02 10.46 -10.54
C TRP A 102 -8.15 9.66 -11.22
N PRO A 103 -9.28 10.22 -11.65
CA PRO A 103 -10.34 9.46 -12.30
C PRO A 103 -9.85 8.71 -13.55
N PHE A 104 -8.99 9.35 -14.34
CA PHE A 104 -8.38 8.74 -15.52
C PHE A 104 -7.35 7.67 -15.14
N VAL A 105 -6.45 7.97 -14.22
CA VAL A 105 -5.41 7.06 -13.70
C VAL A 105 -6.05 5.82 -13.08
N ARG A 106 -7.09 6.00 -12.26
CA ARG A 106 -7.87 4.93 -11.65
C ARG A 106 -8.43 3.97 -12.70
N THR A 107 -9.08 4.51 -13.73
CA THR A 107 -9.64 3.70 -14.81
C THR A 107 -8.57 2.86 -15.51
N GLY A 108 -7.40 3.44 -15.72
CA GLY A 108 -6.24 2.74 -16.29
C GLY A 108 -5.78 1.56 -15.42
N TYR A 109 -5.59 1.79 -14.12
CA TYR A 109 -5.17 0.74 -13.18
C TYR A 109 -6.21 -0.38 -13.06
N VAL A 110 -7.50 -0.05 -12.97
CA VAL A 110 -8.57 -1.06 -12.89
C VAL A 110 -8.59 -1.93 -14.14
N ARG A 111 -8.52 -1.32 -15.33
CA ARG A 111 -8.47 -2.07 -16.59
C ARG A 111 -7.24 -2.96 -16.70
N LEU A 112 -6.07 -2.42 -16.38
CA LEU A 112 -4.81 -3.18 -16.38
C LEU A 112 -4.89 -4.37 -15.42
N ALA A 113 -5.38 -4.15 -14.20
CA ALA A 113 -5.53 -5.21 -13.21
C ALA A 113 -6.47 -6.33 -13.67
N GLN A 114 -7.61 -5.98 -14.29
CA GLN A 114 -8.56 -6.95 -14.84
C GLN A 114 -7.95 -7.79 -15.95
N THR A 115 -7.28 -7.14 -16.90
CA THR A 115 -6.60 -7.84 -18.01
C THR A 115 -5.50 -8.75 -17.49
N TYR A 116 -4.71 -8.26 -16.55
CA TYR A 116 -3.58 -9.01 -15.99
C TYR A 116 -4.05 -10.17 -15.12
N ALA A 117 -5.09 -9.96 -14.30
CA ALA A 117 -5.70 -11.03 -13.50
C ALA A 117 -6.23 -12.17 -14.38
N ALA A 118 -6.90 -11.84 -15.48
CA ALA A 118 -7.41 -12.86 -16.43
C ALA A 118 -6.26 -13.68 -17.04
N ALA A 119 -5.19 -13.04 -17.46
CA ALA A 119 -4.02 -13.69 -18.05
C ALA A 119 -3.29 -14.59 -17.03
N LEU A 120 -3.06 -14.10 -15.81
CA LEU A 120 -2.38 -14.85 -14.75
C LEU A 120 -3.20 -16.02 -14.23
N SER A 121 -4.53 -15.89 -14.17
CA SER A 121 -5.42 -16.96 -13.71
C SER A 121 -5.46 -18.18 -14.66
N ALA A 122 -4.96 -18.03 -15.88
CA ALA A 122 -4.81 -19.13 -16.82
C ALA A 122 -3.56 -20.00 -16.56
N ILE A 123 -2.64 -19.57 -15.71
CA ILE A 123 -1.39 -20.26 -15.40
C ILE A 123 -1.63 -21.32 -14.32
N PRO A 124 -1.41 -22.62 -14.60
CA PRO A 124 -1.57 -23.65 -13.58
C PRO A 124 -0.62 -23.44 -12.40
N GLY A 125 -1.14 -23.57 -11.19
CA GLY A 125 -0.32 -23.44 -9.96
C GLY A 125 0.01 -22.02 -9.55
N LEU A 126 -0.64 -21.02 -10.16
CA LEU A 126 -0.53 -19.62 -9.78
C LEU A 126 -1.91 -19.06 -9.44
N SER A 127 -2.00 -18.26 -8.40
CA SER A 127 -3.19 -17.48 -8.07
C SER A 127 -2.83 -16.03 -7.84
N VAL A 128 -3.70 -15.11 -8.26
CA VAL A 128 -3.57 -13.68 -7.90
C VAL A 128 -4.11 -13.47 -6.48
N MET A 129 -3.54 -12.50 -5.77
CA MET A 129 -4.02 -12.18 -4.43
C MET A 129 -5.49 -11.73 -4.44
N PRO A 130 -6.26 -12.06 -3.39
CA PRO A 130 -7.66 -11.71 -3.30
C PRO A 130 -7.91 -10.21 -3.51
N GLY A 131 -8.90 -9.88 -4.33
CA GLY A 131 -9.28 -8.50 -4.65
C GLY A 131 -8.56 -7.90 -5.84
N PHE A 132 -7.44 -8.45 -6.33
CA PHE A 132 -6.78 -7.95 -7.52
C PHE A 132 -7.69 -8.09 -8.76
N GLY A 133 -7.86 -7.00 -9.51
CA GLY A 133 -8.77 -6.95 -10.67
C GLY A 133 -10.26 -6.80 -10.34
N GLN A 134 -10.64 -6.66 -9.06
CA GLN A 134 -12.05 -6.57 -8.62
C GLN A 134 -12.58 -5.12 -8.50
N GLY A 135 -12.14 -4.22 -9.37
CA GLY A 135 -12.76 -2.88 -9.50
C GLY A 135 -12.17 -1.80 -8.60
N TRP A 136 -11.10 -2.08 -7.86
CA TRP A 136 -10.31 -1.07 -7.15
C TRP A 136 -8.93 -0.88 -7.77
N ALA A 137 -8.35 0.29 -7.62
CA ALA A 137 -7.04 0.63 -8.15
C ALA A 137 -5.95 0.41 -7.10
N GLY A 138 -5.19 -0.68 -7.24
CA GLY A 138 -3.94 -0.91 -6.54
C GLY A 138 -2.74 -0.59 -7.42
N THR A 139 -1.55 -0.60 -6.84
CA THR A 139 -0.27 -0.36 -7.54
C THR A 139 0.68 -1.55 -7.48
N THR A 140 0.22 -2.70 -7.02
CA THR A 140 1.00 -3.93 -6.92
C THR A 140 0.22 -5.11 -7.46
N CYS A 141 0.90 -6.01 -8.18
CA CYS A 141 0.38 -7.29 -8.61
C CYS A 141 1.13 -8.39 -7.86
N ASN A 142 0.53 -8.92 -6.81
CA ASN A 142 1.09 -10.03 -6.06
C ASN A 142 0.42 -11.33 -6.49
N VAL A 143 1.25 -12.35 -6.74
CA VAL A 143 0.81 -13.70 -7.07
C VAL A 143 1.28 -14.67 -6.00
N GLU A 144 0.49 -15.72 -5.76
CA GLU A 144 0.85 -16.84 -4.91
C GLU A 144 1.10 -18.07 -5.77
N LEU A 145 2.24 -18.73 -5.57
CA LEU A 145 2.63 -19.96 -6.23
C LEU A 145 2.22 -21.16 -5.36
N ILE A 146 1.66 -22.19 -5.96
CA ILE A 146 1.22 -23.40 -5.23
C ILE A 146 2.41 -24.12 -4.55
N HIS A 147 3.59 -24.02 -5.15
CA HIS A 147 4.81 -24.57 -4.61
C HIS A 147 5.77 -23.45 -4.17
N PRO A 148 6.64 -23.65 -3.16
CA PRO A 148 7.59 -22.64 -2.67
C PRO A 148 8.73 -22.43 -3.70
N ALA A 149 8.39 -21.87 -4.86
CA ALA A 149 9.29 -21.72 -6.00
C ALA A 149 9.64 -20.24 -6.32
N THR A 150 9.27 -19.29 -5.42
CA THR A 150 9.44 -17.85 -5.67
C THR A 150 10.86 -17.48 -6.09
N GLY A 151 11.89 -18.10 -5.49
CA GLY A 151 13.28 -17.86 -5.86
C GLY A 151 13.65 -18.41 -7.24
N ALA A 152 13.04 -19.50 -7.70
CA ALA A 152 13.26 -20.04 -9.04
C ALA A 152 12.60 -19.17 -10.09
N VAL A 153 11.32 -18.82 -9.89
CA VAL A 153 10.56 -17.92 -10.78
C VAL A 153 11.22 -16.54 -10.86
N ALA A 154 11.65 -15.97 -9.74
CA ALA A 154 12.34 -14.69 -9.73
C ALA A 154 13.65 -14.73 -10.56
N ARG A 155 14.40 -15.83 -10.55
CA ARG A 155 15.60 -15.99 -11.38
C ARG A 155 15.26 -16.08 -12.87
N GLU A 156 14.21 -16.80 -13.25
CA GLU A 156 13.80 -16.86 -14.67
C GLU A 156 13.31 -15.50 -15.17
N LEU A 157 12.51 -14.80 -14.37
CA LEU A 157 12.12 -13.42 -14.65
C LEU A 157 13.35 -12.51 -14.83
N ALA A 158 14.32 -12.58 -13.91
CA ALA A 158 15.54 -11.79 -14.00
C ALA A 158 16.39 -12.12 -15.25
N ARG A 159 16.46 -13.40 -15.66
CA ARG A 159 17.12 -13.80 -16.92
C ARG A 159 16.42 -13.22 -18.15
N ALA A 160 15.11 -13.07 -18.08
CA ALA A 160 14.33 -12.40 -19.11
C ALA A 160 14.36 -10.86 -19.02
N GLY A 161 15.13 -10.27 -18.09
CA GLY A 161 15.18 -8.82 -17.86
C GLY A 161 13.90 -8.26 -17.22
N ILE A 162 13.17 -9.09 -16.47
CA ILE A 162 11.93 -8.72 -15.78
C ILE A 162 12.22 -8.65 -14.28
N GLU A 163 12.01 -7.47 -13.67
CA GLU A 163 12.12 -7.32 -12.22
C GLU A 163 10.94 -7.96 -11.49
N SER A 164 11.22 -8.52 -10.32
CA SER A 164 10.19 -9.04 -9.41
C SER A 164 10.59 -8.78 -7.97
N ARG A 165 9.65 -8.82 -7.04
CA ARG A 165 9.94 -8.57 -5.63
C ARG A 165 9.25 -9.59 -4.73
N GLN A 166 10.00 -10.09 -3.74
CA GLN A 166 9.43 -10.72 -2.56
C GLN A 166 9.19 -9.61 -1.52
N TRP A 167 7.95 -9.18 -1.36
CA TRP A 167 7.61 -8.13 -0.39
C TRP A 167 7.90 -8.60 1.03
N TRP A 168 8.67 -7.78 1.75
CA TRP A 168 9.10 -7.92 3.13
C TRP A 168 9.93 -9.19 3.42
N GLY A 169 10.45 -9.86 2.39
CA GLY A 169 11.28 -11.04 2.52
C GLY A 169 10.60 -12.11 3.37
N ARG A 170 11.26 -12.55 4.43
CA ARG A 170 10.75 -13.60 5.33
C ARG A 170 9.84 -13.12 6.45
N GLY A 171 9.45 -11.85 6.44
CA GLY A 171 8.65 -11.20 7.48
C GLY A 171 9.49 -10.44 8.52
N CYS A 172 8.86 -9.46 9.18
CA CYS A 172 9.54 -8.56 10.12
C CYS A 172 10.23 -9.31 11.27
N HIS A 173 9.63 -10.38 11.77
CA HIS A 173 10.18 -11.18 12.89
C HIS A 173 11.54 -11.84 12.55
N GLN A 174 11.91 -11.91 11.27
CA GLN A 174 13.19 -12.46 10.81
C GLN A 174 14.21 -11.38 10.42
N GLN A 175 13.86 -10.12 10.56
CA GLN A 175 14.81 -9.04 10.38
C GLN A 175 15.72 -8.94 11.60
N SER A 176 17.01 -8.74 11.39
CA SER A 176 17.98 -8.67 12.49
C SER A 176 17.61 -7.64 13.58
N ALA A 177 17.02 -6.53 13.18
CA ALA A 177 16.55 -5.48 14.08
C ALA A 177 15.43 -5.92 15.03
N PHE A 178 14.71 -6.99 14.72
CA PHE A 178 13.55 -7.47 15.48
C PHE A 178 13.71 -8.91 15.99
N ALA A 179 14.82 -9.58 15.68
CA ALA A 179 15.04 -11.00 16.00
C ALA A 179 15.03 -11.32 17.51
N TYR A 180 15.25 -10.32 18.36
CA TYR A 180 15.24 -10.46 19.84
C TYR A 180 13.85 -10.32 20.46
N TYR A 181 12.84 -9.88 19.72
CA TYR A 181 11.47 -9.84 20.22
C TYR A 181 10.82 -11.22 20.18
N PRO A 182 10.05 -11.60 21.19
CA PRO A 182 9.30 -12.84 21.16
C PRO A 182 8.28 -12.81 20.02
N SER A 183 8.16 -13.91 19.30
CA SER A 183 7.19 -14.07 18.22
C SER A 183 6.39 -15.35 18.38
N ALA A 184 5.12 -15.32 17.97
CA ALA A 184 4.29 -16.49 17.83
C ALA A 184 4.76 -17.35 16.64
N SER A 185 4.06 -18.48 16.37
CA SER A 185 4.48 -19.41 15.31
C SER A 185 4.44 -18.84 13.89
N LEU A 186 3.66 -17.78 13.61
CA LEU A 186 3.58 -17.06 12.34
C LEU A 186 3.58 -17.96 11.08
N ALA A 187 2.83 -19.07 11.13
CA ALA A 187 2.81 -20.07 10.06
C ALA A 187 2.35 -19.48 8.72
N VAL A 188 1.31 -18.64 8.75
CA VAL A 188 0.80 -17.95 7.53
C VAL A 188 1.84 -16.99 6.95
N THR A 189 2.53 -16.21 7.80
CA THR A 189 3.60 -15.31 7.34
C THR A 189 4.71 -16.08 6.63
N ARG A 190 5.14 -17.23 7.19
CA ARG A 190 6.16 -18.07 6.58
C ARG A 190 5.69 -18.71 5.27
N HIS A 191 4.45 -19.14 5.21
CA HIS A 191 3.85 -19.65 3.98
C HIS A 191 3.89 -18.56 2.90
N LEU A 192 3.28 -17.41 3.15
CA LEU A 192 3.23 -16.31 2.19
C LEU A 192 4.63 -15.83 1.76
N ALA A 193 5.57 -15.73 2.71
CA ALA A 193 6.94 -15.34 2.40
C ALA A 193 7.64 -16.26 1.38
N ASN A 194 7.29 -17.55 1.35
CA ASN A 194 7.89 -18.52 0.44
C ASN A 194 7.09 -18.71 -0.86
N HIS A 195 5.84 -18.24 -0.91
CA HIS A 195 4.93 -18.50 -2.03
C HIS A 195 4.53 -17.23 -2.78
N THR A 196 4.74 -16.03 -2.20
CA THR A 196 4.29 -14.78 -2.80
C THR A 196 5.39 -14.06 -3.55
N LEU A 197 5.09 -13.62 -4.78
CA LEU A 197 5.97 -12.82 -5.61
C LEU A 197 5.18 -11.64 -6.19
N ALA A 198 5.78 -10.44 -6.18
CA ALA A 198 5.23 -9.29 -6.88
C ALA A 198 5.80 -9.21 -8.30
N LEU A 199 4.92 -9.06 -9.26
CA LEU A 199 5.22 -8.87 -10.67
C LEU A 199 5.16 -7.38 -11.04
N PRO A 200 5.81 -6.94 -12.14
CA PRO A 200 5.72 -5.57 -12.61
C PRO A 200 4.27 -5.16 -12.84
N PHE A 201 3.88 -4.01 -12.30
CA PHE A 201 2.52 -3.50 -12.44
C PHE A 201 2.52 -1.97 -12.42
N HIS A 202 2.37 -1.34 -13.57
CA HIS A 202 2.32 0.11 -13.76
C HIS A 202 1.62 0.46 -15.07
N LEU A 203 1.07 1.67 -15.18
CA LEU A 203 0.30 2.09 -16.36
C LEU A 203 1.09 2.17 -17.67
N GLY A 204 2.41 2.18 -17.60
CA GLY A 204 3.27 2.11 -18.78
C GLY A 204 3.47 0.69 -19.32
N LEU A 205 2.86 -0.33 -18.70
CA LEU A 205 2.99 -1.73 -19.14
C LEU A 205 2.15 -1.96 -20.40
N GLY A 206 2.81 -2.20 -21.53
CA GLY A 206 2.15 -2.52 -22.79
C GLY A 206 1.73 -4.00 -22.87
N PRO A 207 0.82 -4.32 -23.83
CA PRO A 207 0.36 -5.71 -24.00
C PRO A 207 1.48 -6.73 -24.27
N GLY A 208 2.52 -6.33 -25.01
CA GLY A 208 3.67 -7.18 -25.32
C GLY A 208 4.51 -7.48 -24.08
N GLU A 209 4.73 -6.48 -23.23
CA GLU A 209 5.47 -6.63 -21.98
C GLU A 209 4.68 -7.52 -20.99
N MET A 210 3.37 -7.26 -20.86
CA MET A 210 2.49 -8.08 -20.04
C MET A 210 2.49 -9.55 -20.50
N ASN A 211 2.39 -9.81 -21.80
CA ASN A 211 2.45 -11.17 -22.35
C ASN A 211 3.80 -11.82 -22.03
N ARG A 212 4.91 -11.09 -22.17
CA ARG A 212 6.24 -11.59 -21.82
C ARG A 212 6.36 -11.97 -20.34
N ILE A 213 5.78 -11.17 -19.43
CA ILE A 213 5.75 -11.49 -18.00
C ILE A 213 4.95 -12.79 -17.77
N VAL A 214 3.73 -12.84 -18.30
CA VAL A 214 2.79 -13.98 -18.13
C VAL A 214 3.38 -15.29 -18.67
N THR A 215 4.13 -15.24 -19.77
CA THR A 215 4.76 -16.44 -20.36
C THR A 215 6.06 -16.86 -19.68
N THR A 216 6.64 -16.00 -18.85
CA THR A 216 7.90 -16.28 -18.12
C THR A 216 7.64 -16.81 -16.70
N VAL A 217 6.49 -16.49 -16.10
CA VAL A 217 6.09 -16.97 -14.77
C VAL A 217 5.68 -18.44 -14.83
#